data_ce3467a6f726b44352cd534dd3a466b8
#
_entry.id   ce3467a6f726b44352cd534dd3a466b8
#
_cell.length_a   1.000
_cell.length_b   1.000
_cell.length_c   1.000
_cell.angle_alpha   90.00
_cell.angle_beta   90.00
_cell.angle_gamma   90.00
#
_symmetry.space_group_name_H-M   'P 1'
#
loop_
_entity.id
_entity.type
_entity.pdbx_description
1 polymer ?
#
loop_
_entity_poly.entity_id
_entity_poly.type
_entity_poly.pdbx_seq_one_letter_code
_entity_poly.pdbx_strand_id
1 'polypeptide(L)'
;MNNFAKLAAFVIALYVLQTSFFPLMAYHGISPNFMLLLTVSFAFLRGMEQGTFMGFLTGLLTDLATGTFFGIHAFTYLLMGNLCGRFANRVYKDQFFWPVFASLGVTALNYFILALLMVLLGYRFNPISNVQVTLLPMLIYQLAFAYPVHYLTYKLDKNISTNETN
;
A
#
# COMPACT_ATOMS: atom_id res chain seq x y z
N MET A 1 -4.83 23.94 10.03
CA MET A 1 -5.42 22.72 9.43
C MET A 1 -4.94 21.56 10.28
N ASN A 2 -5.84 20.81 10.90
CA ASN A 2 -5.46 19.75 11.84
C ASN A 2 -4.59 18.68 11.14
N ASN A 3 -3.64 18.10 11.86
CA ASN A 3 -2.72 17.08 11.34
C ASN A 3 -3.47 15.91 10.69
N PHE A 4 -4.60 15.53 11.27
CA PHE A 4 -5.49 14.52 10.71
C PHE A 4 -6.08 14.92 9.35
N ALA A 5 -6.46 16.19 9.17
CA ALA A 5 -6.99 16.67 7.88
C ALA A 5 -5.93 16.66 6.77
N LYS A 6 -4.67 16.97 7.10
CA LYS A 6 -3.56 16.88 6.13
C LYS A 6 -3.30 15.43 5.69
N LEU A 7 -3.33 14.50 6.64
CA LEU A 7 -3.17 13.08 6.35
C LEU A 7 -4.32 12.55 5.50
N ALA A 8 -5.57 12.86 5.89
CA ALA A 8 -6.76 12.46 5.13
C ALA A 8 -6.75 13.01 3.70
N ALA A 9 -6.42 14.30 3.53
CA ALA A 9 -6.30 14.92 2.22
C ALA A 9 -5.23 14.25 1.34
N PHE A 10 -4.09 13.86 1.93
CA PHE A 10 -3.04 13.15 1.21
C PHE A 10 -3.45 11.75 0.77
N VAL A 11 -4.10 10.98 1.66
CA VAL A 11 -4.64 9.65 1.33
C VAL A 11 -5.66 9.75 0.21
N ILE A 12 -6.61 10.70 0.31
CA ILE A 12 -7.63 10.92 -0.71
C ILE A 12 -6.99 11.35 -2.04
N ALA A 13 -6.00 12.23 -2.02
CA ALA A 13 -5.31 12.65 -3.23
C ALA A 13 -4.61 11.50 -3.95
N LEU A 14 -3.89 10.64 -3.21
CA LEU A 14 -3.28 9.43 -3.76
C LEU A 14 -4.32 8.43 -4.28
N TYR A 15 -5.43 8.29 -3.57
CA TYR A 15 -6.54 7.42 -3.98
C TYR A 15 -7.17 7.90 -5.30
N VAL A 16 -7.48 9.20 -5.41
CA VAL A 16 -8.01 9.80 -6.65
C VAL A 16 -7.00 9.65 -7.79
N LEU A 17 -5.73 9.89 -7.53
CA LEU A 17 -4.67 9.70 -8.53
C LEU A 17 -4.62 8.25 -9.02
N GLN A 18 -4.69 7.29 -8.10
CA GLN A 18 -4.70 5.86 -8.42
C GLN A 18 -5.91 5.44 -9.24
N THR A 19 -7.10 5.96 -8.92
CA THR A 19 -8.36 5.53 -9.54
C THR A 19 -8.70 6.29 -10.82
N SER A 20 -8.25 7.55 -10.97
CA SER A 20 -8.60 8.40 -12.11
C SER A 20 -7.50 8.48 -13.16
N PHE A 21 -6.25 8.64 -12.76
CA PHE A 21 -5.14 8.88 -13.69
C PHE A 21 -4.46 7.59 -14.16
N PHE A 22 -4.12 6.71 -13.24
CA PHE A 22 -3.34 5.53 -13.55
C PHE A 22 -4.05 4.43 -14.35
N PRO A 23 -5.36 4.26 -14.32
CA PRO A 23 -6.06 3.36 -15.24
C PRO A 23 -5.85 3.72 -16.72
N LEU A 24 -5.61 4.99 -17.03
CA LEU A 24 -5.30 5.47 -18.40
C LEU A 24 -3.92 4.99 -18.89
N MET A 25 -2.98 4.74 -17.96
CA MET A 25 -1.63 4.25 -18.23
C MET A 25 -1.45 2.77 -17.88
N ALA A 26 -2.53 2.08 -17.53
CA ALA A 26 -2.48 0.70 -17.09
C ALA A 26 -2.07 -0.23 -18.24
N TYR A 27 -1.00 -0.99 -18.01
CA TYR A 27 -0.58 -2.05 -18.94
C TYR A 27 -1.40 -3.31 -18.68
N HIS A 28 -2.17 -3.76 -19.67
CA HIS A 28 -3.10 -4.89 -19.53
C HIS A 28 -4.09 -4.78 -18.37
N GLY A 29 -4.51 -3.56 -18.01
CA GLY A 29 -5.41 -3.32 -16.88
C GLY A 29 -4.73 -3.31 -15.51
N ILE A 30 -3.40 -3.39 -15.45
CA ILE A 30 -2.62 -3.39 -14.21
C ILE A 30 -2.08 -1.99 -13.96
N SER A 31 -2.42 -1.43 -12.82
CA SER A 31 -1.97 -0.12 -12.36
C SER A 31 -1.15 -0.23 -11.06
N PRO A 32 -0.31 0.76 -10.74
CA PRO A 32 0.39 0.79 -9.47
C PRO A 32 -0.58 0.87 -8.30
N ASN A 33 -0.24 0.22 -7.19
CA ASN A 33 -1.04 0.21 -5.99
C ASN A 33 -0.48 1.18 -4.94
N PHE A 34 -0.88 2.45 -5.04
CA PHE A 34 -0.42 3.51 -4.12
C PHE A 34 -0.93 3.32 -2.70
N MET A 35 -2.12 2.74 -2.52
CA MET A 35 -2.67 2.49 -1.19
C MET A 35 -1.82 1.48 -0.42
N LEU A 36 -1.32 0.43 -1.10
CA LEU A 36 -0.39 -0.52 -0.52
C LEU A 36 0.97 0.12 -0.23
N LEU A 37 1.52 0.92 -1.18
CA LEU A 37 2.77 1.66 -0.97
C LEU A 37 2.69 2.62 0.21
N LEU A 38 1.58 3.34 0.34
CA LEU A 38 1.33 4.24 1.46
C LEU A 38 1.30 3.47 2.79
N THR A 39 0.62 2.32 2.84
CA THR A 39 0.57 1.44 4.00
C THR A 39 1.97 1.02 4.44
N VAL A 40 2.78 0.53 3.50
CA VAL A 40 4.18 0.11 3.77
C VAL A 40 4.99 1.29 4.29
N SER A 41 4.93 2.43 3.60
CA SER A 41 5.68 3.64 3.98
C SER A 41 5.31 4.11 5.38
N PHE A 42 4.03 4.15 5.70
CA PHE A 42 3.53 4.58 7.00
C PHE A 42 3.92 3.60 8.12
N ALA A 43 3.87 2.30 7.83
CA ALA A 43 4.30 1.27 8.77
C ALA A 43 5.80 1.38 9.10
N PHE A 44 6.65 1.71 8.10
CA PHE A 44 8.08 1.93 8.33
C PHE A 44 8.37 3.22 9.13
N LEU A 45 7.58 4.28 8.93
CA LEU A 45 7.79 5.56 9.61
C LEU A 45 7.27 5.56 11.05
N ARG A 46 6.09 5.00 11.27
CA ARG A 46 5.37 5.10 12.55
C ARG A 46 5.20 3.78 13.32
N GLY A 47 5.65 2.67 12.74
CA GLY A 47 5.63 1.36 13.39
C GLY A 47 4.33 0.57 13.20
N MET A 48 4.21 -0.51 13.98
CA MET A 48 3.20 -1.55 13.79
C MET A 48 1.76 -1.06 13.96
N GLU A 49 1.46 -0.34 15.05
CA GLU A 49 0.08 0.06 15.37
C GLU A 49 -0.50 0.99 14.31
N GLN A 50 0.25 2.04 13.97
CA GLN A 50 -0.19 3.02 12.99
C GLN A 50 -0.15 2.46 11.56
N GLY A 51 0.82 1.60 11.24
CA GLY A 51 0.87 0.88 9.97
C GLY A 51 -0.32 -0.06 9.77
N THR A 52 -0.72 -0.77 10.82
CA THR A 52 -1.91 -1.65 10.82
C THR A 52 -3.19 -0.85 10.59
N PHE A 53 -3.35 0.25 11.33
CA PHE A 53 -4.52 1.14 11.19
C PHE A 53 -4.59 1.77 9.79
N MET A 54 -3.46 2.27 9.30
CA MET A 54 -3.39 2.84 7.96
C MET A 54 -3.69 1.80 6.89
N GLY A 55 -3.16 0.57 7.04
CA GLY A 55 -3.46 -0.54 6.15
C GLY A 55 -4.95 -0.87 6.09
N PHE A 56 -5.62 -0.89 7.23
CA PHE A 56 -7.07 -1.09 7.28
C PHE A 56 -7.82 0.02 6.52
N LEU A 57 -7.48 1.29 6.74
CA LEU A 57 -8.15 2.42 6.07
C LEU A 57 -7.90 2.44 4.56
N THR A 58 -6.65 2.26 4.14
CA THR A 58 -6.30 2.26 2.71
C THR A 58 -6.87 1.04 1.99
N GLY A 59 -6.94 -0.11 2.67
CA GLY A 59 -7.59 -1.30 2.15
C GLY A 59 -9.09 -1.14 2.01
N LEU A 60 -9.76 -0.49 2.97
CA LEU A 60 -11.17 -0.17 2.90
C LEU A 60 -11.49 0.76 1.72
N LEU A 61 -10.66 1.79 1.48
CA LEU A 61 -10.80 2.65 0.31
C LEU A 61 -10.61 1.86 -1.00
N THR A 62 -9.68 0.92 -1.02
CA THR A 62 -9.46 0.05 -2.18
C THR A 62 -10.67 -0.86 -2.43
N ASP A 63 -11.28 -1.42 -1.39
CA ASP A 63 -12.49 -2.23 -1.51
C ASP A 63 -13.66 -1.44 -2.09
N LEU A 64 -13.81 -0.17 -1.69
CA LEU A 64 -14.82 0.73 -2.25
C LEU A 64 -14.59 1.00 -3.75
N ALA A 65 -13.32 1.05 -4.20
CA ALA A 65 -13.00 1.26 -5.61
C ALA A 65 -13.20 0.02 -6.47
N THR A 66 -12.81 -1.15 -5.95
CA THR A 66 -12.85 -2.41 -6.71
C THR A 66 -14.24 -3.02 -6.77
N GLY A 67 -15.07 -2.80 -5.75
CA GLY A 67 -16.46 -3.25 -5.70
C GLY A 67 -16.66 -4.78 -5.73
N THR A 68 -15.59 -5.58 -5.58
CA THR A 68 -15.67 -7.03 -5.69
C THR A 68 -16.17 -7.68 -4.40
N PHE A 69 -15.34 -7.68 -3.36
CA PHE A 69 -15.67 -8.17 -2.03
C PHE A 69 -15.25 -7.16 -0.99
N PHE A 70 -16.20 -6.60 -0.30
CA PHE A 70 -15.93 -5.64 0.74
C PHE A 70 -15.18 -6.30 1.92
N GLY A 71 -14.01 -5.76 2.25
CA GLY A 71 -13.19 -6.21 3.36
C GLY A 71 -11.97 -7.06 2.98
N ILE A 72 -11.84 -7.54 1.75
CA ILE A 72 -10.69 -8.36 1.33
C ILE A 72 -9.39 -7.53 1.35
N HIS A 73 -9.39 -6.36 0.71
CA HIS A 73 -8.21 -5.49 0.72
C HIS A 73 -8.00 -4.86 2.10
N ALA A 74 -9.07 -4.51 2.82
CA ALA A 74 -8.97 -4.02 4.19
C ALA A 74 -8.26 -5.04 5.09
N PHE A 75 -8.60 -6.32 5.00
CA PHE A 75 -7.96 -7.39 5.76
C PHE A 75 -6.50 -7.61 5.34
N THR A 76 -6.24 -7.72 4.03
CA THR A 76 -4.89 -7.99 3.54
C THR A 76 -3.94 -6.83 3.81
N TYR A 77 -4.36 -5.58 3.63
CA TYR A 77 -3.50 -4.41 3.90
C TYR A 77 -3.28 -4.18 5.40
N LEU A 78 -4.26 -4.50 6.25
CA LEU A 78 -4.08 -4.55 7.69
C LEU A 78 -2.95 -5.51 8.07
N LEU A 79 -2.96 -6.74 7.51
CA LEU A 79 -1.89 -7.72 7.72
C LEU A 79 -0.54 -7.21 7.21
N MET A 80 -0.51 -6.59 6.03
CA MET A 80 0.73 -6.03 5.46
C MET A 80 1.27 -4.89 6.31
N GLY A 81 0.42 -3.99 6.77
CA GLY A 81 0.81 -2.89 7.67
C GLY A 81 1.37 -3.40 9.00
N ASN A 82 0.76 -4.44 9.56
CA ASN A 82 1.24 -5.10 10.79
C ASN A 82 2.62 -5.75 10.59
N LEU A 83 2.78 -6.54 9.53
CA LEU A 83 4.04 -7.20 9.20
C LEU A 83 5.15 -6.18 8.97
N CYS A 84 4.93 -5.19 8.11
CA CYS A 84 5.91 -4.14 7.83
C CYS A 84 6.30 -3.36 9.07
N GLY A 85 5.34 -2.99 9.92
CA GLY A 85 5.61 -2.27 11.15
C GLY A 85 6.44 -3.05 12.16
N ARG A 86 6.28 -4.39 12.21
CA ARG A 86 7.17 -5.25 13.03
C ARG A 86 8.59 -5.29 12.49
N PHE A 87 8.76 -5.34 11.17
CA PHE A 87 10.07 -5.30 10.54
C PHE A 87 10.74 -3.93 10.68
N ALA A 88 9.98 -2.85 10.59
CA ALA A 88 10.47 -1.48 10.73
C ALA A 88 11.20 -1.22 12.06
N ASN A 89 10.74 -1.85 13.14
CA ASN A 89 11.39 -1.74 14.46
C ASN A 89 12.77 -2.39 14.52
N ARG A 90 13.12 -3.25 13.55
CA ARG A 90 14.42 -3.93 13.46
C ARG A 90 15.39 -3.27 12.49
N VAL A 91 14.95 -2.25 11.76
CA VAL A 91 15.71 -1.62 10.68
C VAL A 91 15.88 -0.14 10.98
N TYR A 92 17.05 0.41 10.65
CA TYR A 92 17.34 1.85 10.82
C TYR A 92 16.39 2.69 9.97
N LYS A 93 15.67 3.62 10.62
CA LYS A 93 14.63 4.48 10.00
C LYS A 93 15.18 5.45 8.94
N ASP A 94 16.48 5.68 8.92
CA ASP A 94 17.14 6.66 8.03
C ASP A 94 17.48 6.11 6.63
N GLN A 95 17.23 4.83 6.37
CA GLN A 95 17.55 4.21 5.08
C GLN A 95 16.31 4.07 4.21
N PHE A 96 16.16 4.94 3.22
CA PHE A 96 15.06 4.93 2.24
C PHE A 96 14.99 3.67 1.37
N PHE A 97 16.05 2.86 1.32
CA PHE A 97 16.07 1.65 0.50
C PHE A 97 15.20 0.52 1.08
N TRP A 98 15.15 0.38 2.40
CA TRP A 98 14.40 -0.70 3.05
C TRP A 98 12.89 -0.69 2.74
N PRO A 99 12.19 0.45 2.80
CA PRO A 99 10.78 0.50 2.41
C PRO A 99 10.54 0.14 0.96
N VAL A 100 11.48 0.47 0.06
CA VAL A 100 11.37 0.12 -1.37
C VAL A 100 11.48 -1.39 -1.57
N PHE A 101 12.49 -2.05 -1.00
CA PHE A 101 12.61 -3.50 -1.07
C PHE A 101 11.47 -4.23 -0.36
N ALA A 102 11.06 -3.73 0.82
CA ALA A 102 9.92 -4.27 1.54
C ALA A 102 8.63 -4.17 0.73
N SER A 103 8.42 -3.07 -0.02
CA SER A 103 7.23 -2.90 -0.84
C SER A 103 7.12 -3.97 -1.93
N LEU A 104 8.23 -4.42 -2.52
CA LEU A 104 8.23 -5.52 -3.49
C LEU A 104 7.79 -6.84 -2.84
N GLY A 105 8.40 -7.18 -1.69
CA GLY A 105 8.03 -8.39 -0.94
C GLY A 105 6.57 -8.37 -0.50
N VAL A 106 6.10 -7.22 0.00
CA VAL A 106 4.71 -7.02 0.43
C VAL A 106 3.74 -7.13 -0.75
N THR A 107 4.09 -6.58 -1.90
CA THR A 107 3.25 -6.67 -3.10
C THR A 107 3.12 -8.12 -3.57
N ALA A 108 4.22 -8.86 -3.60
CA ALA A 108 4.19 -10.28 -3.94
C ALA A 108 3.34 -11.08 -2.92
N LEU A 109 3.56 -10.86 -1.63
CA LEU A 109 2.81 -11.52 -0.56
C LEU A 109 1.31 -11.18 -0.63
N ASN A 110 0.98 -9.90 -0.84
CA ASN A 110 -0.40 -9.45 -1.01
C ASN A 110 -1.08 -10.12 -2.21
N TYR A 111 -0.37 -10.25 -3.35
CA TYR A 111 -0.88 -10.96 -4.52
C TYR A 111 -1.23 -12.41 -4.19
N PHE A 112 -0.33 -13.15 -3.52
CA PHE A 112 -0.58 -14.54 -3.16
C PHE A 112 -1.71 -14.69 -2.14
N ILE A 113 -1.82 -13.81 -1.15
CA ILE A 113 -2.92 -13.85 -0.17
C ILE A 113 -4.26 -13.55 -0.85
N LEU A 114 -4.32 -12.54 -1.71
CA LEU A 114 -5.53 -12.23 -2.47
C LEU A 114 -5.92 -13.40 -3.40
N ALA A 115 -4.95 -13.99 -4.09
CA ALA A 115 -5.17 -15.16 -4.93
C ALA A 115 -5.72 -16.36 -4.12
N LEU A 116 -5.15 -16.61 -2.94
CA LEU A 116 -5.62 -17.65 -2.03
C LEU A 116 -7.07 -17.39 -1.57
N LEU A 117 -7.36 -16.15 -1.15
CA LEU A 117 -8.70 -15.76 -0.72
C LEU A 117 -9.74 -15.90 -1.86
N MET A 118 -9.37 -15.50 -3.08
CA MET A 118 -10.24 -15.65 -4.25
C MET A 118 -10.54 -17.12 -4.55
N VAL A 119 -9.54 -17.99 -4.46
CA VAL A 119 -9.74 -19.46 -4.64
C VAL A 119 -10.64 -20.02 -3.54
N LEU A 120 -10.44 -19.62 -2.28
CA LEU A 120 -11.28 -20.04 -1.16
C LEU A 120 -12.74 -19.59 -1.28
N LEU A 121 -12.97 -18.43 -1.91
CA LEU A 121 -14.30 -17.91 -2.22
C LEU A 121 -14.95 -18.56 -3.44
N GLY A 122 -14.29 -19.57 -4.05
CA GLY A 122 -14.83 -20.35 -5.16
C GLY A 122 -14.60 -19.74 -6.54
N TYR A 123 -13.77 -18.70 -6.66
CA TYR A 123 -13.37 -18.18 -7.97
C TYR A 123 -12.40 -19.13 -8.66
N ARG A 124 -12.72 -19.49 -9.89
CA ARG A 124 -11.80 -20.25 -10.76
C ARG A 124 -10.68 -19.33 -11.25
N PHE A 125 -9.71 -19.09 -10.40
CA PHE A 125 -8.55 -18.28 -10.68
C PHE A 125 -7.29 -19.15 -10.62
N ASN A 126 -6.48 -19.11 -11.67
CA ASN A 126 -5.22 -19.84 -11.72
C ASN A 126 -4.07 -18.87 -11.37
N PRO A 127 -3.66 -18.78 -10.08
CA PRO A 127 -2.69 -17.79 -9.64
C PRO A 127 -1.33 -17.97 -10.32
N ILE A 128 -0.94 -19.20 -10.63
CA ILE A 128 0.36 -19.53 -11.19
C ILE A 128 0.49 -19.07 -12.65
N SER A 129 -0.56 -19.28 -13.47
CA SER A 129 -0.55 -18.85 -14.86
C SER A 129 -0.59 -17.32 -15.02
N ASN A 130 -1.14 -16.62 -14.03
CA ASN A 130 -1.25 -15.17 -14.04
C ASN A 130 -0.07 -14.42 -13.39
N VAL A 131 0.90 -15.14 -12.78
CA VAL A 131 2.08 -14.50 -12.17
C VAL A 131 2.84 -13.64 -13.17
N GLN A 132 3.11 -14.15 -14.37
CA GLN A 132 3.88 -13.40 -15.37
C GLN A 132 3.11 -12.18 -15.90
N VAL A 133 1.81 -12.35 -16.10
CA VAL A 133 0.98 -11.31 -16.73
C VAL A 133 0.56 -10.23 -15.71
N THR A 134 0.37 -10.60 -14.45
CA THR A 134 -0.17 -9.70 -13.42
C THR A 134 0.90 -9.25 -12.43
N LEU A 135 1.65 -10.19 -11.84
CA LEU A 135 2.58 -9.88 -10.76
C LEU A 135 3.83 -9.13 -11.27
N LEU A 136 4.42 -9.53 -12.39
CA LEU A 136 5.62 -8.88 -12.91
C LEU A 136 5.41 -7.39 -13.26
N PRO A 137 4.38 -6.99 -14.05
CA PRO A 137 4.11 -5.59 -14.30
C PRO A 137 3.79 -4.81 -13.01
N MET A 138 3.06 -5.44 -12.08
CA MET A 138 2.75 -4.82 -10.79
C MET A 138 4.00 -4.54 -9.97
N LEU A 139 4.97 -5.47 -9.92
CA LEU A 139 6.25 -5.26 -9.23
C LEU A 139 7.09 -4.15 -9.86
N ILE A 140 7.10 -4.05 -11.19
CA ILE A 140 7.80 -2.97 -11.91
C ILE A 140 7.18 -1.61 -11.56
N TYR A 141 5.86 -1.49 -11.59
CA TYR A 141 5.18 -0.27 -11.15
C TYR A 141 5.45 0.06 -9.67
N GLN A 142 5.39 -0.95 -8.81
CA GLN A 142 5.68 -0.77 -7.39
C GLN A 142 7.11 -0.26 -7.17
N LEU A 143 8.09 -0.82 -7.87
CA LEU A 143 9.49 -0.38 -7.78
C LEU A 143 9.66 1.09 -8.22
N ALA A 144 9.04 1.47 -9.35
CA ALA A 144 9.12 2.82 -9.89
C ALA A 144 8.51 3.86 -8.94
N PHE A 145 7.38 3.53 -8.31
CA PHE A 145 6.62 4.46 -7.47
C PHE A 145 6.90 4.33 -5.97
N ALA A 146 7.58 3.28 -5.51
CA ALA A 146 7.89 3.09 -4.09
C ALA A 146 8.71 4.25 -3.52
N TYR A 147 9.75 4.68 -4.22
CA TYR A 147 10.60 5.78 -3.78
C TYR A 147 9.84 7.12 -3.68
N PRO A 148 9.18 7.63 -4.74
CA PRO A 148 8.45 8.89 -4.67
C PRO A 148 7.31 8.87 -3.64
N VAL A 149 6.55 7.79 -3.52
CA VAL A 149 5.47 7.67 -2.53
C VAL A 149 6.05 7.68 -1.11
N HIS A 150 7.13 6.93 -0.86
CA HIS A 150 7.78 6.91 0.46
C HIS A 150 8.35 8.28 0.83
N TYR A 151 9.00 8.96 -0.12
CA TYR A 151 9.54 10.31 0.10
C TYR A 151 8.44 11.33 0.43
N LEU A 152 7.32 11.31 -0.30
CA LEU A 152 6.17 12.17 -0.03
C LEU A 152 5.55 11.90 1.35
N THR A 153 5.42 10.61 1.69
CA THR A 153 4.90 10.18 3.00
C THR A 153 5.82 10.64 4.13
N TYR A 154 7.13 10.49 3.96
CA TYR A 154 8.13 10.97 4.93
C TYR A 154 8.07 12.48 5.14
N LYS A 155 7.99 13.26 4.05
CA LYS A 155 7.88 14.71 4.12
C LYS A 155 6.61 15.16 4.84
N LEU A 156 5.50 14.48 4.59
CA LEU A 156 4.23 14.75 5.24
C LEU A 156 4.30 14.40 6.72
N ASP A 157 4.87 13.25 7.06
CA ASP A 157 5.04 12.79 8.43
C ASP A 157 5.89 13.76 9.26
N LYS A 158 7.00 14.23 8.69
CA LYS A 158 7.86 15.24 9.32
C LYS A 158 7.12 16.55 9.59
N ASN A 159 6.30 17.01 8.65
CA ASN A 159 5.51 18.23 8.83
C ASN A 159 4.42 18.08 9.90
N ILE A 160 3.89 16.88 10.08
CA ILE A 160 2.91 16.57 11.13
C ILE A 160 3.59 16.56 12.50
N SER A 161 4.72 15.87 12.62
CA SER A 161 5.51 15.76 13.86
C SER A 161 5.97 17.13 14.37
N THR A 162 6.42 18.02 13.48
CA THR A 162 6.89 19.36 13.87
C THR A 162 5.78 20.24 14.45
N ASN A 163 4.52 20.01 14.01
CA ASN A 163 3.37 20.76 14.53
C ASN A 163 2.79 20.19 15.85
N GLU A 164 3.25 19.02 16.30
CA GLU A 164 2.86 18.43 17.58
C GLU A 164 3.78 18.89 18.73
N THR A 165 4.94 19.45 18.40
CA THR A 165 5.96 19.93 19.35
C THR A 165 5.90 21.45 19.62
N ASN A 166 5.04 22.19 18.91
CA ASN A 166 4.76 23.62 19.12
C ASN A 166 3.33 23.81 19.65
#